data_1b21629623703eae0e79f3a32c63f025
#
_entry.id   1b21629623703eae0e79f3a32c63f025
#
_cell.length_a   1.000
_cell.length_b   1.000
_cell.length_c   1.000
_cell.angle_alpha   90.00
_cell.angle_beta   90.00
_cell.angle_gamma   90.00
#
_symmetry.space_group_name_H-M   'P 1'
#
loop_
_entity.id
_entity.type
_entity.pdbx_description
1 polymer ?
#
loop_
_entity_poly.entity_id
_entity_poly.type
_entity_poly.pdbx_seq_one_letter_code
_entity_poly.pdbx_strand_id
1 'polypeptide(L)'
;MAYINGFWLIAVVLLIACQGVTPFNDLAPREIHTPTYDLLLPADQKALLVLFPCFPCDAADTRAESRIADTAVANGIAVLMMNFNRHILMSEAEQQEVIGTIAGAVKEHGVDASNTVIGGFSSGGNVSVLLAKAVLRSPEPPVKLKGVFAVDSPLDLVHLYECSQRDLAKASFLEYKDEARYLIAFLDSALGSPTDSAANYERAAPLLNSAASVAPLKDLPIRFYTEPDTAWWRTHRDDGYEELNAFAMKRIHDTLVAMGNARAEYITTEGRGVQHGNRHPHAWSIVDERELVQWIEGLSR
;
A
#
# COMPACT_ATOMS: atom_id res chain seq x y z
N MET A 1 -35.30 -81.77 -48.56
CA MET A 1 -34.11 -80.85 -48.50
C MET A 1 -34.65 -79.50 -47.97
N ALA A 2 -34.44 -79.21 -46.70
CA ALA A 2 -34.87 -78.00 -46.06
C ALA A 2 -33.66 -77.27 -45.54
N TYR A 3 -33.37 -76.03 -46.02
CA TYR A 3 -32.33 -75.13 -45.53
C TYR A 3 -32.92 -74.28 -44.40
N ILE A 4 -32.29 -74.37 -43.24
CA ILE A 4 -32.58 -73.50 -42.09
C ILE A 4 -31.56 -72.34 -42.11
N ASN A 5 -32.07 -71.15 -42.35
CA ASN A 5 -31.28 -69.94 -42.21
C ASN A 5 -31.34 -69.44 -40.78
N GLY A 6 -30.19 -69.50 -40.08
CA GLY A 6 -30.05 -68.93 -38.74
C GLY A 6 -29.77 -67.41 -38.82
N PHE A 7 -30.64 -66.61 -38.25
CA PHE A 7 -30.43 -65.17 -38.05
C PHE A 7 -29.68 -64.97 -36.74
N TRP A 8 -28.46 -64.42 -36.81
CA TRP A 8 -27.72 -63.96 -35.64
C TRP A 8 -28.11 -62.48 -35.36
N LEU A 9 -28.77 -62.23 -34.26
CA LEU A 9 -29.00 -60.89 -33.73
C LEU A 9 -27.73 -60.45 -32.99
N ILE A 10 -27.04 -59.46 -33.56
CA ILE A 10 -25.92 -58.77 -32.89
C ILE A 10 -26.56 -57.67 -32.02
N ALA A 11 -26.56 -57.89 -30.69
CA ALA A 11 -26.91 -56.85 -29.74
C ALA A 11 -25.75 -55.88 -29.59
N VAL A 12 -25.88 -54.65 -30.14
CA VAL A 12 -24.94 -53.54 -29.91
C VAL A 12 -25.27 -52.92 -28.54
N VAL A 13 -24.45 -53.18 -27.54
CA VAL A 13 -24.50 -52.53 -26.26
C VAL A 13 -23.79 -51.16 -26.41
N LEU A 14 -24.58 -50.10 -26.48
CA LEU A 14 -24.07 -48.70 -26.39
C LEU A 14 -23.66 -48.44 -24.93
N LEU A 15 -22.41 -48.52 -24.64
CA LEU A 15 -21.80 -47.97 -23.40
C LEU A 15 -21.77 -46.44 -23.50
N ILE A 16 -22.80 -45.79 -22.91
CA ILE A 16 -22.74 -44.35 -22.66
C ILE A 16 -21.72 -44.10 -21.53
N ALA A 17 -20.53 -43.78 -21.92
CA ALA A 17 -19.55 -43.25 -20.95
C ALA A 17 -20.03 -41.88 -20.47
N CYS A 18 -20.61 -41.83 -19.27
CA CYS A 18 -20.75 -40.59 -18.53
C CYS A 18 -19.33 -40.06 -18.27
N GLN A 19 -18.87 -39.14 -19.14
CA GLN A 19 -17.75 -38.30 -18.80
C GLN A 19 -18.19 -37.44 -17.63
N GLY A 20 -17.76 -37.81 -16.43
CA GLY A 20 -17.89 -36.96 -15.25
C GLY A 20 -17.22 -35.63 -15.57
N VAL A 21 -18.02 -34.59 -15.67
CA VAL A 21 -17.55 -33.22 -15.64
C VAL A 21 -16.90 -33.07 -14.26
N THR A 22 -15.57 -33.22 -14.21
CA THR A 22 -14.83 -32.77 -13.03
C THR A 22 -15.18 -31.31 -12.85
N PRO A 23 -15.67 -30.88 -11.67
CA PRO A 23 -15.85 -29.46 -11.43
C PRO A 23 -14.47 -28.83 -11.66
N PHE A 24 -14.40 -27.89 -12.58
CA PHE A 24 -13.25 -27.00 -12.73
C PHE A 24 -13.12 -26.32 -11.36
N ASN A 25 -12.12 -26.76 -10.60
CA ASN A 25 -11.75 -26.12 -9.37
C ASN A 25 -11.08 -24.81 -9.80
N ASP A 26 -11.87 -23.74 -9.94
CA ASP A 26 -11.43 -22.39 -10.26
C ASP A 26 -10.68 -21.82 -9.04
N LEU A 27 -9.52 -22.43 -8.73
CA LEU A 27 -8.63 -22.01 -7.65
C LEU A 27 -7.72 -20.83 -8.05
N ALA A 28 -7.77 -20.44 -9.34
CA ALA A 28 -7.02 -19.27 -9.79
C ALA A 28 -7.68 -18.00 -9.25
N PRO A 29 -6.88 -17.07 -8.72
CA PRO A 29 -7.40 -15.76 -8.31
C PRO A 29 -7.99 -15.04 -9.52
N ARG A 30 -9.14 -14.37 -9.33
CA ARG A 30 -9.74 -13.52 -10.35
C ARG A 30 -9.02 -12.17 -10.36
N GLU A 31 -8.55 -11.74 -11.52
CA GLU A 31 -7.92 -10.43 -11.73
C GLU A 31 -8.89 -9.51 -12.49
N ILE A 32 -8.99 -8.27 -12.02
CA ILE A 32 -9.85 -7.23 -12.59
C ILE A 32 -8.99 -5.98 -12.76
N HIS A 33 -8.96 -5.43 -13.97
CA HIS A 33 -8.20 -4.23 -14.30
C HIS A 33 -9.15 -3.12 -14.70
N THR A 34 -9.01 -1.95 -14.09
CA THR A 34 -9.76 -0.74 -14.39
C THR A 34 -8.82 0.45 -14.52
N PRO A 35 -9.28 1.59 -15.05
CA PRO A 35 -8.45 2.80 -15.06
C PRO A 35 -8.08 3.32 -13.67
N THR A 36 -8.85 2.96 -12.62
CA THR A 36 -8.68 3.51 -11.26
C THR A 36 -8.05 2.53 -10.27
N TYR A 37 -8.08 1.22 -10.57
CA TYR A 37 -7.49 0.17 -9.72
C TYR A 37 -7.31 -1.14 -10.47
N ASP A 38 -6.42 -1.96 -9.94
CA ASP A 38 -6.33 -3.39 -10.20
C ASP A 38 -6.79 -4.15 -8.96
N LEU A 39 -7.65 -5.15 -9.13
CA LEU A 39 -8.17 -5.97 -8.03
C LEU A 39 -7.83 -7.44 -8.26
N LEU A 40 -7.15 -8.05 -7.29
CA LEU A 40 -6.89 -9.49 -7.25
C LEU A 40 -7.74 -10.13 -6.16
N LEU A 41 -8.59 -11.08 -6.55
CA LEU A 41 -9.53 -11.77 -5.65
C LEU A 41 -9.13 -13.24 -5.51
N PRO A 42 -8.74 -13.70 -4.31
CA PRO A 42 -8.57 -15.12 -4.03
C PRO A 42 -9.94 -15.84 -4.03
N ALA A 43 -9.92 -17.14 -4.25
CA ALA A 43 -11.13 -17.96 -4.20
C ALA A 43 -11.77 -17.99 -2.79
N ASP A 44 -10.96 -17.93 -1.74
CA ASP A 44 -11.39 -17.92 -0.34
C ASP A 44 -10.80 -16.68 0.34
N GLN A 45 -11.61 -15.64 0.49
CA GLN A 45 -11.19 -14.35 1.00
C GLN A 45 -11.31 -14.28 2.53
N LYS A 46 -10.25 -13.78 3.18
CA LYS A 46 -10.16 -13.59 4.64
C LYS A 46 -9.99 -12.12 5.05
N ALA A 47 -9.41 -11.31 4.17
CA ALA A 47 -9.11 -9.90 4.42
C ALA A 47 -9.03 -9.13 3.10
N LEU A 48 -9.00 -7.80 3.19
CA LEU A 48 -8.72 -6.88 2.10
C LEU A 48 -7.45 -6.08 2.40
N LEU A 49 -6.53 -6.04 1.45
CA LEU A 49 -5.38 -5.15 1.44
C LEU A 49 -5.57 -4.09 0.35
N VAL A 50 -5.57 -2.82 0.74
CA VAL A 50 -5.58 -1.69 -0.21
C VAL A 50 -4.17 -1.14 -0.30
N LEU A 51 -3.58 -1.12 -1.50
CA LEU A 51 -2.22 -0.66 -1.76
C LEU A 51 -2.21 0.62 -2.59
N PHE A 52 -1.39 1.58 -2.16
CA PHE A 52 -1.13 2.82 -2.89
C PHE A 52 0.30 2.86 -3.41
N PRO A 53 0.48 3.15 -4.72
CA PRO A 53 1.78 3.24 -5.35
C PRO A 53 2.55 4.49 -4.91
N CYS A 54 3.85 4.55 -5.29
CA CYS A 54 4.65 5.76 -5.21
C CYS A 54 4.23 6.81 -6.25
N PHE A 55 4.81 8.04 -6.17
CA PHE A 55 4.74 9.03 -7.24
C PHE A 55 5.95 8.86 -8.19
N PRO A 56 5.75 8.75 -9.51
CA PRO A 56 4.51 8.75 -10.30
C PRO A 56 4.03 7.34 -10.72
N CYS A 57 4.11 6.36 -9.83
CA CYS A 57 3.83 4.95 -10.11
C CYS A 57 2.33 4.64 -10.22
N ASP A 58 2.00 3.43 -10.70
CA ASP A 58 0.66 2.88 -10.74
C ASP A 58 0.60 1.45 -10.12
N ALA A 59 -0.52 0.75 -10.29
CA ALA A 59 -0.70 -0.61 -9.81
C ALA A 59 0.28 -1.60 -10.47
N ALA A 60 0.56 -1.42 -11.76
CA ALA A 60 1.49 -2.27 -12.49
C ALA A 60 2.92 -2.09 -11.99
N ASP A 61 3.34 -0.84 -11.74
CA ASP A 61 4.65 -0.55 -11.15
C ASP A 61 4.79 -1.17 -9.75
N THR A 62 3.74 -1.05 -8.91
CA THR A 62 3.71 -1.67 -7.58
C THR A 62 3.90 -3.18 -7.67
N ARG A 63 3.25 -3.84 -8.63
CA ARG A 63 3.37 -5.29 -8.83
C ARG A 63 4.72 -5.68 -9.40
N ALA A 64 5.34 -4.83 -10.23
CA ALA A 64 6.67 -5.09 -10.79
C ALA A 64 7.79 -4.98 -9.73
N GLU A 65 7.66 -4.07 -8.78
CA GLU A 65 8.67 -3.78 -7.75
C GLU A 65 8.45 -4.55 -6.43
N SER A 66 7.28 -5.22 -6.25
CA SER A 66 6.92 -5.89 -5.00
C SER A 66 6.14 -7.19 -5.25
N ARG A 67 6.36 -8.18 -4.40
CA ARG A 67 5.59 -9.43 -4.38
C ARG A 67 4.47 -9.44 -3.34
N ILE A 68 4.20 -8.30 -2.73
CA ILE A 68 3.17 -8.17 -1.68
C ILE A 68 1.81 -8.65 -2.19
N ALA A 69 1.39 -8.19 -3.38
CA ALA A 69 0.09 -8.54 -3.94
C ALA A 69 -0.05 -10.05 -4.21
N ASP A 70 0.95 -10.65 -4.87
CA ASP A 70 0.94 -12.09 -5.17
C ASP A 70 0.99 -12.93 -3.89
N THR A 71 1.81 -12.52 -2.92
CA THR A 71 1.92 -13.22 -1.62
C THR A 71 0.63 -13.10 -0.82
N ALA A 72 -0.02 -11.94 -0.81
CA ALA A 72 -1.28 -11.71 -0.11
C ALA A 72 -2.41 -12.56 -0.70
N VAL A 73 -2.57 -12.55 -2.01
CA VAL A 73 -3.60 -13.35 -2.72
C VAL A 73 -3.42 -14.84 -2.49
N ALA A 74 -2.17 -15.34 -2.52
CA ALA A 74 -1.87 -16.74 -2.24
C ALA A 74 -2.26 -17.18 -0.80
N ASN A 75 -2.42 -16.22 0.12
CA ASN A 75 -2.84 -16.44 1.51
C ASN A 75 -4.30 -16.04 1.78
N GLY A 76 -5.11 -15.82 0.74
CA GLY A 76 -6.53 -15.52 0.90
C GLY A 76 -6.83 -14.05 1.22
N ILE A 77 -5.92 -13.13 0.95
CA ILE A 77 -6.13 -11.69 1.11
C ILE A 77 -6.43 -11.10 -0.26
N ALA A 78 -7.61 -10.51 -0.44
CA ALA A 78 -7.91 -9.72 -1.64
C ALA A 78 -7.01 -8.49 -1.67
N VAL A 79 -6.53 -8.10 -2.85
CA VAL A 79 -5.64 -6.94 -2.99
C VAL A 79 -6.22 -5.95 -3.99
N LEU A 80 -6.52 -4.75 -3.51
CA LEU A 80 -6.94 -3.62 -4.31
C LEU A 80 -5.75 -2.66 -4.46
N MET A 81 -5.09 -2.71 -5.62
CA MET A 81 -3.98 -1.80 -5.96
C MET A 81 -4.54 -0.58 -6.68
N MET A 82 -4.36 0.58 -6.09
CA MET A 82 -4.94 1.81 -6.60
C MET A 82 -4.05 2.46 -7.68
N ASN A 83 -4.67 2.97 -8.75
CA ASN A 83 -4.02 3.81 -9.76
C ASN A 83 -4.08 5.29 -9.35
N PHE A 84 -3.72 5.59 -8.11
CA PHE A 84 -3.76 6.92 -7.53
C PHE A 84 -2.34 7.34 -7.10
N ASN A 85 -1.65 8.04 -7.98
CA ASN A 85 -0.18 8.12 -8.00
C ASN A 85 0.40 9.54 -8.02
N ARG A 86 -0.32 10.57 -7.56
CA ARG A 86 0.13 11.96 -7.77
C ARG A 86 0.13 12.84 -6.53
N HIS A 87 0.03 12.25 -5.33
CA HIS A 87 -0.28 13.04 -4.16
C HIS A 87 0.65 12.75 -2.99
N ILE A 88 1.38 13.76 -2.57
CA ILE A 88 2.06 13.78 -1.28
C ILE A 88 1.06 14.16 -0.19
N LEU A 89 0.06 14.98 -0.55
CA LEU A 89 -1.06 15.39 0.29
C LEU A 89 -2.37 15.29 -0.51
N MET A 90 -3.49 15.24 0.19
CA MET A 90 -4.83 15.16 -0.41
C MET A 90 -5.78 16.11 0.31
N SER A 91 -6.59 16.82 -0.46
CA SER A 91 -7.75 17.53 0.07
C SER A 91 -8.79 16.56 0.63
N GLU A 92 -9.68 17.05 1.49
CA GLU A 92 -10.79 16.23 2.00
C GLU A 92 -11.71 15.71 0.89
N ALA A 93 -11.91 16.50 -0.17
CA ALA A 93 -12.70 16.07 -1.32
C ALA A 93 -12.06 14.89 -2.06
N GLU A 94 -10.75 14.93 -2.30
CA GLU A 94 -9.99 13.82 -2.91
C GLU A 94 -9.99 12.58 -2.01
N GLN A 95 -9.88 12.75 -0.69
CA GLN A 95 -9.99 11.63 0.26
C GLN A 95 -11.35 10.95 0.12
N GLN A 96 -12.45 11.72 0.03
CA GLN A 96 -13.80 11.15 -0.15
C GLN A 96 -13.97 10.49 -1.52
N GLU A 97 -13.40 11.03 -2.59
CA GLU A 97 -13.41 10.42 -3.92
C GLU A 97 -12.72 9.05 -3.91
N VAL A 98 -11.52 8.96 -3.33
CA VAL A 98 -10.78 7.68 -3.24
C VAL A 98 -11.51 6.68 -2.35
N ILE A 99 -12.06 7.12 -1.21
CA ILE A 99 -12.90 6.28 -0.34
C ILE A 99 -14.13 5.78 -1.12
N GLY A 100 -14.76 6.63 -1.92
CA GLY A 100 -15.87 6.27 -2.79
C GLY A 100 -15.49 5.22 -3.84
N THR A 101 -14.31 5.34 -4.43
CA THR A 101 -13.75 4.35 -5.37
C THR A 101 -13.54 2.99 -4.71
N ILE A 102 -12.95 2.97 -3.51
CA ILE A 102 -12.77 1.74 -2.72
C ILE A 102 -14.13 1.11 -2.38
N ALA A 103 -15.09 1.91 -1.91
CA ALA A 103 -16.44 1.45 -1.61
C ALA A 103 -17.16 0.87 -2.85
N GLY A 104 -17.00 1.52 -3.99
CA GLY A 104 -17.51 1.05 -5.28
C GLY A 104 -16.95 -0.30 -5.67
N ALA A 105 -15.62 -0.46 -5.63
CA ALA A 105 -14.94 -1.71 -5.93
C ALA A 105 -15.37 -2.85 -4.98
N VAL A 106 -15.44 -2.57 -3.68
CA VAL A 106 -15.90 -3.53 -2.66
C VAL A 106 -17.32 -4.01 -2.97
N LYS A 107 -18.22 -3.09 -3.27
CA LYS A 107 -19.65 -3.41 -3.56
C LYS A 107 -19.81 -4.14 -4.90
N GLU A 108 -19.17 -3.67 -5.96
CA GLU A 108 -19.30 -4.20 -7.32
C GLU A 108 -18.81 -5.63 -7.42
N HIS A 109 -17.69 -5.93 -6.75
CA HIS A 109 -17.04 -7.24 -6.86
C HIS A 109 -17.35 -8.17 -5.68
N GLY A 110 -18.17 -7.73 -4.71
CA GLY A 110 -18.56 -8.53 -3.55
C GLY A 110 -17.40 -8.84 -2.60
N VAL A 111 -16.46 -7.89 -2.44
CA VAL A 111 -15.29 -8.03 -1.58
C VAL A 111 -15.71 -7.93 -0.11
N ASP A 112 -15.25 -8.87 0.74
CA ASP A 112 -15.40 -8.72 2.18
C ASP A 112 -14.38 -7.71 2.71
N ALA A 113 -14.86 -6.54 3.12
CA ALA A 113 -14.08 -5.45 3.68
C ALA A 113 -14.13 -5.36 5.22
N SER A 114 -14.58 -6.44 5.89
CA SER A 114 -14.67 -6.50 7.37
C SER A 114 -13.31 -6.55 8.07
N ASN A 115 -12.26 -6.92 7.34
CA ASN A 115 -10.86 -6.94 7.79
C ASN A 115 -10.00 -6.23 6.75
N THR A 116 -9.90 -4.90 6.81
CA THR A 116 -9.17 -4.12 5.82
C THR A 116 -7.88 -3.54 6.41
N VAL A 117 -6.79 -3.68 5.68
CA VAL A 117 -5.52 -2.99 5.92
C VAL A 117 -5.25 -2.08 4.72
N ILE A 118 -4.76 -0.87 5.00
CA ILE A 118 -4.38 0.10 3.97
C ILE A 118 -2.88 0.34 4.08
N GLY A 119 -2.17 0.38 2.97
CA GLY A 119 -0.74 0.68 2.99
C GLY A 119 -0.21 1.19 1.67
N GLY A 120 1.01 1.73 1.70
CA GLY A 120 1.63 2.28 0.50
C GLY A 120 3.09 2.64 0.68
N PHE A 121 3.74 2.91 -0.45
CA PHE A 121 5.15 3.25 -0.53
C PHE A 121 5.32 4.73 -0.88
N SER A 122 6.31 5.38 -0.24
CA SER A 122 6.64 6.78 -0.53
C SER A 122 5.40 7.67 -0.36
N SER A 123 5.00 8.45 -1.35
CA SER A 123 3.74 9.22 -1.35
C SER A 123 2.49 8.36 -1.13
N GLY A 124 2.50 7.09 -1.56
CA GLY A 124 1.41 6.15 -1.29
C GLY A 124 1.20 5.86 0.19
N GLY A 125 2.27 5.89 1.00
CA GLY A 125 2.15 5.81 2.45
C GLY A 125 1.49 7.06 3.06
N ASN A 126 1.76 8.24 2.51
CA ASN A 126 1.06 9.48 2.89
C ASN A 126 -0.44 9.34 2.63
N VAL A 127 -0.82 8.93 1.42
CA VAL A 127 -2.22 8.65 1.04
C VAL A 127 -2.86 7.65 1.98
N SER A 128 -2.18 6.53 2.27
CA SER A 128 -2.66 5.46 3.15
C SER A 128 -2.99 5.98 4.55
N VAL A 129 -2.12 6.80 5.13
CA VAL A 129 -2.32 7.39 6.46
C VAL A 129 -3.46 8.42 6.46
N LEU A 130 -3.54 9.29 5.44
CA LEU A 130 -4.63 10.26 5.30
C LEU A 130 -5.99 9.55 5.18
N LEU A 131 -6.08 8.52 4.35
CA LEU A 131 -7.31 7.72 4.21
C LEU A 131 -7.65 6.94 5.47
N ALA A 132 -6.67 6.37 6.17
CA ALA A 132 -6.90 5.73 7.46
C ALA A 132 -7.55 6.70 8.46
N LYS A 133 -7.02 7.93 8.57
CA LYS A 133 -7.62 8.99 9.41
C LYS A 133 -9.03 9.36 8.95
N ALA A 134 -9.29 9.42 7.64
CA ALA A 134 -10.60 9.76 7.09
C ALA A 134 -11.63 8.65 7.35
N VAL A 135 -11.26 7.38 7.15
CA VAL A 135 -12.10 6.20 7.43
C VAL A 135 -12.45 6.13 8.91
N LEU A 136 -11.48 6.36 9.81
CA LEU A 136 -11.73 6.34 11.26
C LEU A 136 -12.65 7.49 11.73
N ARG A 137 -12.69 8.61 11.02
CA ARG A 137 -13.62 9.73 11.32
C ARG A 137 -15.02 9.53 10.75
N SER A 138 -15.17 8.62 9.78
CA SER A 138 -16.48 8.37 9.14
C SER A 138 -17.44 7.66 10.12
N PRO A 139 -18.69 8.15 10.27
CA PRO A 139 -19.70 7.43 11.06
C PRO A 139 -20.14 6.11 10.41
N GLU A 140 -20.03 6.03 9.09
CA GLU A 140 -20.38 4.85 8.30
C GLU A 140 -19.23 4.52 7.34
N PRO A 141 -18.12 3.96 7.84
CA PRO A 141 -16.97 3.67 7.00
C PRO A 141 -17.28 2.53 6.02
N PRO A 142 -16.90 2.64 4.75
CA PRO A 142 -17.16 1.61 3.75
C PRO A 142 -16.32 0.34 3.95
N VAL A 143 -15.27 0.44 4.77
CA VAL A 143 -14.37 -0.67 5.12
C VAL A 143 -14.13 -0.67 6.62
N LYS A 144 -13.95 -1.84 7.22
CA LYS A 144 -13.57 -1.95 8.63
C LYS A 144 -12.05 -2.00 8.73
N LEU A 145 -11.47 -0.84 9.00
CA LEU A 145 -10.02 -0.69 9.09
C LEU A 145 -9.45 -1.42 10.32
N LYS A 146 -8.45 -2.27 10.10
CA LYS A 146 -7.76 -3.07 11.12
C LYS A 146 -6.31 -2.65 11.32
N GLY A 147 -5.70 -2.02 10.33
CA GLY A 147 -4.33 -1.55 10.40
C GLY A 147 -3.96 -0.66 9.23
N VAL A 148 -2.85 0.06 9.38
CA VAL A 148 -2.25 0.86 8.31
C VAL A 148 -0.74 0.65 8.31
N PHE A 149 -0.10 0.71 7.13
CA PHE A 149 1.35 0.75 7.07
C PHE A 149 1.85 1.76 6.04
N ALA A 150 3.05 2.26 6.28
CA ALA A 150 3.76 3.18 5.39
C ALA A 150 5.18 2.65 5.16
N VAL A 151 5.60 2.64 3.89
CA VAL A 151 6.92 2.18 3.47
C VAL A 151 7.72 3.38 3.02
N ASP A 152 8.74 3.73 3.79
CA ASP A 152 9.68 4.84 3.58
C ASP A 152 9.02 6.12 3.05
N SER A 153 8.04 6.63 3.80
CA SER A 153 7.11 7.67 3.37
C SER A 153 7.40 9.01 4.02
N PRO A 154 7.32 10.14 3.28
CA PRO A 154 7.53 11.49 3.81
C PRO A 154 6.28 11.98 4.57
N LEU A 155 5.95 11.33 5.70
CA LEU A 155 4.72 11.58 6.47
C LEU A 155 4.68 12.98 7.10
N ASP A 156 5.85 13.49 7.53
CA ASP A 156 6.02 14.82 8.10
C ASP A 156 6.40 15.82 6.99
N LEU A 157 5.42 16.59 6.53
CA LEU A 157 5.62 17.54 5.42
C LEU A 157 6.47 18.75 5.83
N VAL A 158 6.55 19.07 7.12
CA VAL A 158 7.48 20.11 7.61
C VAL A 158 8.91 19.62 7.45
N HIS A 159 9.17 18.40 7.90
CA HIS A 159 10.47 17.77 7.73
C HIS A 159 10.87 17.63 6.23
N LEU A 160 9.93 17.20 5.38
CA LEU A 160 10.14 17.12 3.93
C LEU A 160 10.54 18.49 3.34
N TYR A 161 9.85 19.55 3.72
CA TYR A 161 10.14 20.91 3.26
C TYR A 161 11.54 21.35 3.69
N GLU A 162 11.90 21.16 4.95
CA GLU A 162 13.21 21.52 5.50
C GLU A 162 14.34 20.70 4.86
N CYS A 163 14.15 19.40 4.60
CA CYS A 163 15.11 18.57 3.88
C CYS A 163 15.31 19.07 2.44
N SER A 164 14.21 19.40 1.75
CA SER A 164 14.29 19.97 0.40
C SER A 164 15.04 21.30 0.36
N GLN A 165 14.89 22.15 1.39
CA GLN A 165 15.69 23.38 1.49
C GLN A 165 17.18 23.09 1.68
N ARG A 166 17.54 22.09 2.49
CA ARG A 166 18.94 21.66 2.66
C ARG A 166 19.52 21.11 1.35
N ASP A 167 18.75 20.30 0.61
CA ASP A 167 19.17 19.78 -0.70
C ASP A 167 19.48 20.88 -1.71
N LEU A 168 18.70 21.97 -1.73
CA LEU A 168 19.00 23.13 -2.58
C LEU A 168 20.32 23.81 -2.22
N ALA A 169 20.70 23.80 -0.95
CA ALA A 169 21.92 24.42 -0.46
C ALA A 169 23.18 23.58 -0.73
N LYS A 170 23.06 22.26 -0.96
CA LYS A 170 24.19 21.37 -1.25
C LYS A 170 24.89 21.75 -2.54
N ALA A 171 26.22 21.62 -2.58
CA ALA A 171 27.03 21.88 -3.79
C ALA A 171 27.08 20.69 -4.74
N SER A 172 26.86 19.46 -4.22
CA SER A 172 26.88 18.17 -4.91
C SER A 172 25.48 17.75 -5.36
N PHE A 173 25.42 16.71 -6.23
CA PHE A 173 24.19 16.03 -6.63
C PHE A 173 23.11 16.97 -7.20
N LEU A 174 23.46 17.69 -8.26
CA LEU A 174 22.61 18.72 -8.87
C LEU A 174 21.28 18.17 -9.40
N GLU A 175 21.22 16.88 -9.75
CA GLU A 175 20.04 16.17 -10.20
C GLU A 175 18.89 16.17 -9.18
N TYR A 176 19.20 16.14 -7.88
CA TYR A 176 18.18 16.17 -6.82
C TYR A 176 17.65 17.57 -6.51
N LYS A 177 18.30 18.61 -7.00
CA LYS A 177 17.82 19.98 -6.82
C LYS A 177 16.53 20.29 -7.56
N ASP A 178 16.27 19.61 -8.67
CA ASP A 178 15.02 19.80 -9.40
C ASP A 178 13.84 19.18 -8.64
N GLU A 179 14.04 18.02 -8.01
CA GLU A 179 13.09 17.43 -7.08
C GLU A 179 12.82 18.36 -5.88
N ALA A 180 13.87 18.86 -5.25
CA ALA A 180 13.76 19.77 -4.10
C ALA A 180 13.02 21.08 -4.47
N ARG A 181 13.32 21.69 -5.63
CA ARG A 181 12.58 22.86 -6.13
C ARG A 181 11.12 22.57 -6.36
N TYR A 182 10.81 21.41 -6.98
CA TYR A 182 9.44 20.98 -7.21
C TYR A 182 8.70 20.82 -5.89
N LEU A 183 9.26 20.12 -4.91
CA LEU A 183 8.66 19.87 -3.61
C LEU A 183 8.38 21.17 -2.84
N ILE A 184 9.35 22.07 -2.77
CA ILE A 184 9.17 23.38 -2.12
C ILE A 184 8.08 24.19 -2.84
N ALA A 185 8.14 24.31 -4.16
CA ALA A 185 7.16 25.08 -4.91
C ALA A 185 5.75 24.51 -4.79
N PHE A 186 5.61 23.17 -4.78
CA PHE A 186 4.36 22.48 -4.57
C PHE A 186 3.79 22.75 -3.17
N LEU A 187 4.61 22.60 -2.13
CA LEU A 187 4.17 22.81 -0.74
C LEU A 187 3.87 24.30 -0.47
N ASP A 188 4.68 25.22 -0.98
CA ASP A 188 4.42 26.66 -0.87
C ASP A 188 3.09 27.05 -1.54
N SER A 189 2.82 26.49 -2.71
CA SER A 189 1.54 26.74 -3.41
C SER A 189 0.33 26.18 -2.69
N ALA A 190 0.47 25.00 -2.08
CA ALA A 190 -0.63 24.29 -1.44
C ALA A 190 -0.87 24.72 0.01
N LEU A 191 0.20 24.99 0.76
CA LEU A 191 0.15 25.17 2.22
C LEU A 191 0.78 26.50 2.69
N GLY A 192 1.65 27.10 1.89
CA GLY A 192 2.57 28.16 2.29
C GLY A 192 3.83 27.61 2.96
N SER A 193 4.74 28.49 3.38
CA SER A 193 5.93 28.03 4.12
C SER A 193 5.54 27.48 5.50
N PRO A 194 6.24 26.45 6.04
CA PRO A 194 5.94 25.95 7.38
C PRO A 194 6.05 27.01 8.48
N THR A 195 6.96 27.96 8.34
CA THR A 195 7.16 29.05 9.32
C THR A 195 5.95 29.97 9.41
N ASP A 196 5.37 30.34 8.26
CA ASP A 196 4.28 31.32 8.20
C ASP A 196 2.89 30.66 8.27
N SER A 197 2.81 29.37 7.98
CA SER A 197 1.56 28.63 7.75
C SER A 197 1.47 27.31 8.53
N ALA A 198 2.04 27.24 9.73
CA ALA A 198 2.10 26.02 10.54
C ALA A 198 0.74 25.30 10.68
N ALA A 199 -0.35 26.06 10.85
CA ALA A 199 -1.71 25.50 10.96
C ALA A 199 -2.18 24.79 9.69
N ASN A 200 -1.66 25.15 8.50
CA ASN A 200 -1.96 24.43 7.27
C ASN A 200 -1.29 23.06 7.26
N TYR A 201 -0.04 22.97 7.72
CA TYR A 201 0.68 21.71 7.86
C TYR A 201 0.04 20.81 8.92
N GLU A 202 -0.38 21.34 10.07
CA GLU A 202 -1.10 20.58 11.10
C GLU A 202 -2.37 19.93 10.55
N ARG A 203 -3.06 20.60 9.64
CA ARG A 203 -4.30 20.12 9.03
C ARG A 203 -4.06 19.14 7.88
N ALA A 204 -3.05 19.39 7.03
CA ALA A 204 -2.85 18.72 5.76
C ALA A 204 -1.84 17.57 5.82
N ALA A 205 -0.83 17.62 6.71
CA ALA A 205 0.18 16.57 6.79
C ALA A 205 -0.45 15.21 7.18
N PRO A 206 0.01 14.12 6.59
CA PRO A 206 -0.38 12.78 7.02
C PRO A 206 -0.16 12.59 8.53
N LEU A 207 1.06 12.84 8.98
CA LEU A 207 1.42 12.89 10.40
C LEU A 207 2.53 13.89 10.62
N LEU A 208 2.42 14.65 11.70
CA LEU A 208 3.51 15.43 12.26
C LEU A 208 3.99 14.75 13.55
N ASN A 209 5.21 15.05 13.94
CA ASN A 209 5.75 14.59 15.23
C ASN A 209 5.13 15.37 16.40
N SER A 210 3.82 15.21 16.60
CA SER A 210 3.07 15.81 17.72
C SER A 210 1.95 14.89 18.18
N ALA A 211 1.65 14.93 19.47
CA ALA A 211 0.56 14.15 20.05
C ALA A 211 -0.79 14.42 19.37
N ALA A 212 -1.09 15.67 19.04
CA ALA A 212 -2.34 16.04 18.36
C ALA A 212 -2.47 15.39 16.97
N SER A 213 -1.38 15.38 16.20
CA SER A 213 -1.37 14.82 14.83
C SER A 213 -1.54 13.30 14.81
N VAL A 214 -0.94 12.59 15.78
CA VAL A 214 -0.99 11.11 15.83
C VAL A 214 -2.19 10.56 16.58
N ALA A 215 -2.88 11.39 17.38
CA ALA A 215 -4.02 10.98 18.22
C ALA A 215 -5.11 10.19 17.50
N PRO A 216 -5.49 10.50 16.24
CA PRO A 216 -6.49 9.70 15.51
C PRO A 216 -6.10 8.23 15.30
N LEU A 217 -4.80 7.91 15.34
CA LEU A 217 -4.24 6.58 15.09
C LEU A 217 -3.77 5.87 16.37
N LYS A 218 -3.98 6.45 17.55
CA LYS A 218 -3.44 5.93 18.82
C LYS A 218 -3.87 4.50 19.15
N ASP A 219 -5.02 4.06 18.65
CA ASP A 219 -5.57 2.73 18.92
C ASP A 219 -5.50 1.79 17.69
N LEU A 220 -4.99 2.29 16.55
CA LEU A 220 -4.87 1.51 15.33
C LEU A 220 -3.49 0.82 15.25
N PRO A 221 -3.39 -0.46 14.91
CA PRO A 221 -2.14 -1.08 14.51
C PRO A 221 -1.51 -0.31 13.35
N ILE A 222 -0.27 0.11 13.51
CA ILE A 222 0.43 0.87 12.47
C ILE A 222 1.87 0.37 12.33
N ARG A 223 2.34 0.22 11.10
CA ARG A 223 3.71 -0.16 10.78
C ARG A 223 4.41 0.86 9.91
N PHE A 224 5.67 1.11 10.26
CA PHE A 224 6.58 1.95 9.51
C PHE A 224 7.77 1.10 9.07
N TYR A 225 7.91 0.91 7.75
CA TYR A 225 9.03 0.18 7.16
C TYR A 225 10.04 1.16 6.60
N THR A 226 11.30 1.02 6.96
CA THR A 226 12.39 1.88 6.49
C THR A 226 13.69 1.10 6.30
N GLU A 227 14.59 1.64 5.49
CA GLU A 227 15.98 1.17 5.40
C GLU A 227 16.94 2.36 5.54
N PRO A 228 17.33 2.73 6.78
CA PRO A 228 18.14 3.92 7.04
C PRO A 228 19.63 3.68 6.75
N ASP A 229 19.98 3.31 5.51
CA ASP A 229 21.36 3.11 5.06
C ASP A 229 22.06 4.46 4.85
N THR A 230 22.52 5.06 5.94
CA THR A 230 23.18 6.38 5.92
C THR A 230 24.48 6.38 5.10
N ALA A 231 25.15 5.25 4.94
CA ALA A 231 26.36 5.17 4.10
C ALA A 231 26.00 5.32 2.63
N TRP A 232 24.92 4.63 2.21
CA TRP A 232 24.40 4.75 0.85
C TRP A 232 23.91 6.18 0.57
N TRP A 233 23.10 6.76 1.45
CA TRP A 233 22.54 8.11 1.29
C TRP A 233 23.60 9.20 1.25
N ARG A 234 24.62 9.14 2.10
CA ARG A 234 25.77 10.08 2.04
C ARG A 234 26.51 9.98 0.72
N THR A 235 26.71 8.76 0.22
CA THR A 235 27.44 8.55 -1.02
C THR A 235 26.67 9.05 -2.25
N HIS A 236 25.34 8.93 -2.25
CA HIS A 236 24.52 9.17 -3.44
C HIS A 236 23.74 10.49 -3.40
N ARG A 237 23.50 11.07 -2.22
CA ARG A 237 22.76 12.33 -2.06
C ARG A 237 23.38 13.33 -1.08
N ASP A 238 24.46 12.98 -0.40
CA ASP A 238 25.04 13.78 0.69
C ASP A 238 24.04 13.99 1.84
N ASP A 239 23.18 12.98 2.10
CA ASP A 239 22.18 13.02 3.17
C ASP A 239 22.69 12.32 4.42
N GLY A 240 22.48 12.96 5.57
CA GLY A 240 22.61 12.33 6.88
C GLY A 240 21.32 11.66 7.32
N TYR A 241 21.35 10.93 8.45
CA TYR A 241 20.17 10.25 8.98
C TYR A 241 18.98 11.20 9.24
N GLU A 242 19.27 12.41 9.69
CA GLU A 242 18.25 13.42 10.01
C GLU A 242 17.55 14.00 8.77
N GLU A 243 18.00 13.66 7.57
CA GLU A 243 17.40 14.07 6.29
C GLU A 243 16.52 12.97 5.68
N LEU A 244 16.56 11.75 6.25
CA LEU A 244 15.80 10.61 5.73
C LEU A 244 14.36 10.57 6.23
N ASN A 245 13.46 10.00 5.43
CA ASN A 245 12.10 9.63 5.87
C ASN A 245 12.13 8.79 7.15
N ALA A 246 13.12 7.90 7.27
CA ALA A 246 13.36 7.06 8.44
C ALA A 246 13.42 7.85 9.76
N PHE A 247 14.05 9.02 9.75
CA PHE A 247 14.15 9.89 10.94
C PHE A 247 12.78 10.43 11.36
N ALA A 248 12.03 11.00 10.43
CA ALA A 248 10.71 11.54 10.71
C ALA A 248 9.73 10.43 11.13
N MET A 249 9.73 9.29 10.43
CA MET A 249 8.90 8.13 10.76
C MET A 249 9.23 7.55 12.14
N LYS A 250 10.51 7.50 12.54
CA LYS A 250 10.91 7.07 13.89
C LYS A 250 10.35 7.98 14.98
N ARG A 251 10.44 9.29 14.80
CA ARG A 251 9.91 10.26 15.76
C ARG A 251 8.38 10.16 15.90
N ILE A 252 7.67 9.99 14.77
CA ILE A 252 6.23 9.75 14.76
C ILE A 252 5.87 8.46 15.51
N HIS A 253 6.57 7.38 15.24
CA HIS A 253 6.43 6.11 15.96
C HIS A 253 6.62 6.29 17.47
N ASP A 254 7.69 6.95 17.90
CA ASP A 254 7.98 7.15 19.31
C ASP A 254 6.89 7.99 20.00
N THR A 255 6.31 8.96 19.30
CA THR A 255 5.17 9.74 19.80
C THR A 255 3.92 8.86 19.94
N LEU A 256 3.63 7.97 18.98
CA LEU A 256 2.52 7.00 19.09
C LEU A 256 2.70 6.06 20.29
N VAL A 257 3.90 5.52 20.48
CA VAL A 257 4.23 4.66 21.62
C VAL A 257 4.07 5.42 22.94
N ALA A 258 4.57 6.66 23.01
CA ALA A 258 4.43 7.51 24.19
C ALA A 258 2.95 7.85 24.52
N MET A 259 2.07 7.85 23.52
CA MET A 259 0.62 8.00 23.69
C MET A 259 -0.09 6.68 24.02
N GLY A 260 0.64 5.58 24.17
CA GLY A 260 0.11 4.27 24.58
C GLY A 260 -0.28 3.35 23.42
N ASN A 261 0.09 3.63 22.16
CA ASN A 261 -0.11 2.70 21.07
C ASN A 261 0.90 1.55 21.14
N ALA A 262 0.55 0.46 21.84
CA ALA A 262 1.38 -0.74 21.96
C ALA A 262 1.46 -1.57 20.63
N ARG A 263 0.73 -1.17 19.60
CA ARG A 263 0.70 -1.83 18.28
C ARG A 263 1.31 -0.98 17.18
N ALA A 264 2.02 0.10 17.55
CA ALA A 264 2.86 0.84 16.64
C ALA A 264 4.22 0.14 16.53
N GLU A 265 4.63 -0.17 15.31
CA GLU A 265 5.89 -0.88 15.04
C GLU A 265 6.75 -0.07 14.05
N TYR A 266 8.04 0.04 14.35
CA TYR A 266 9.04 0.64 13.47
C TYR A 266 10.03 -0.44 13.05
N ILE A 267 9.99 -0.82 11.78
CA ILE A 267 10.70 -1.96 11.22
C ILE A 267 11.79 -1.45 10.29
N THR A 268 13.02 -1.81 10.59
CA THR A 268 14.18 -1.45 9.77
C THR A 268 14.78 -2.66 9.10
N THR A 269 15.27 -2.46 7.88
CA THR A 269 16.06 -3.45 7.15
C THR A 269 17.44 -2.92 6.82
N GLU A 270 18.33 -3.80 6.37
CA GLU A 270 19.68 -3.50 5.94
C GLU A 270 19.99 -4.25 4.65
N GLY A 271 20.43 -3.52 3.62
CA GLY A 271 20.87 -4.09 2.36
C GLY A 271 19.78 -4.76 1.51
N ARG A 272 18.48 -4.57 1.85
CA ARG A 272 17.35 -5.20 1.14
C ARG A 272 16.80 -4.36 0.00
N GLY A 273 16.90 -3.04 0.10
CA GLY A 273 16.28 -2.11 -0.85
C GLY A 273 16.84 -2.28 -2.25
N VAL A 274 15.97 -2.60 -3.20
CA VAL A 274 16.26 -2.69 -4.64
C VAL A 274 15.11 -2.06 -5.40
N GLN A 275 15.42 -1.13 -6.31
CA GLN A 275 14.46 -0.47 -7.18
C GLN A 275 14.98 -0.58 -8.62
N HIS A 276 14.13 -0.99 -9.55
CA HIS A 276 14.49 -1.23 -10.96
C HIS A 276 15.76 -2.08 -11.14
N GLY A 277 15.94 -3.07 -10.25
CA GLY A 277 17.09 -3.97 -10.26
C GLY A 277 18.38 -3.39 -9.66
N ASN A 278 18.39 -2.16 -9.17
CA ASN A 278 19.54 -1.52 -8.56
C ASN A 278 19.35 -1.35 -7.04
N ARG A 279 20.48 -1.35 -6.31
CA ARG A 279 20.46 -1.06 -4.87
C ARG A 279 19.91 0.33 -4.61
N HIS A 280 18.81 0.41 -3.86
CA HIS A 280 18.20 1.66 -3.44
C HIS A 280 17.44 1.49 -2.14
N PRO A 281 17.80 2.18 -1.03
CA PRO A 281 17.12 2.03 0.26
C PRO A 281 15.65 2.46 0.25
N HIS A 282 15.29 3.42 -0.60
CA HIS A 282 13.92 3.85 -0.83
C HIS A 282 13.27 2.94 -1.87
N ALA A 283 12.71 1.82 -1.44
CA ALA A 283 12.14 0.80 -2.33
C ALA A 283 11.08 -0.06 -1.63
N TRP A 284 10.16 -0.63 -2.42
CA TRP A 284 9.19 -1.62 -1.92
C TRP A 284 9.85 -2.85 -1.30
N SER A 285 10.95 -3.29 -1.85
CA SER A 285 11.66 -4.52 -1.46
C SER A 285 12.25 -4.51 -0.04
N ILE A 286 12.22 -3.37 0.66
CA ILE A 286 12.54 -3.33 2.10
C ILE A 286 11.49 -4.03 2.95
N VAL A 287 10.27 -4.26 2.43
CA VAL A 287 9.22 -5.00 3.13
C VAL A 287 9.46 -6.50 2.94
N ASP A 288 9.36 -7.26 4.03
CA ASP A 288 9.22 -8.72 3.94
C ASP A 288 7.75 -9.04 3.70
N GLU A 289 7.42 -9.48 2.51
CA GLU A 289 6.05 -9.69 2.08
C GLU A 289 5.33 -10.76 2.90
N ARG A 290 6.06 -11.81 3.30
CA ARG A 290 5.50 -12.91 4.12
C ARG A 290 5.20 -12.44 5.52
N GLU A 291 6.10 -11.65 6.09
CA GLU A 291 5.95 -11.07 7.43
C GLU A 291 4.78 -10.06 7.45
N LEU A 292 4.65 -9.22 6.42
CA LEU A 292 3.52 -8.31 6.26
C LEU A 292 2.19 -9.09 6.17
N VAL A 293 2.13 -10.14 5.36
CA VAL A 293 0.93 -10.98 5.21
C VAL A 293 0.55 -11.65 6.54
N GLN A 294 1.51 -12.20 7.29
CA GLN A 294 1.28 -12.77 8.62
C GLN A 294 0.74 -11.74 9.60
N TRP A 295 1.24 -10.50 9.55
CA TRP A 295 0.70 -9.42 10.37
C TRP A 295 -0.76 -9.12 10.02
N ILE A 296 -1.10 -9.01 8.73
CA ILE A 296 -2.49 -8.79 8.28
C ILE A 296 -3.41 -9.91 8.77
N GLU A 297 -2.99 -11.17 8.64
CA GLU A 297 -3.75 -12.32 9.15
C GLU A 297 -3.94 -12.27 10.68
N GLY A 298 -2.92 -11.81 11.40
CA GLY A 298 -2.97 -11.63 12.85
C GLY A 298 -3.98 -10.57 13.30
N LEU A 299 -4.23 -9.54 12.49
CA LEU A 299 -5.22 -8.49 12.77
C LEU A 299 -6.68 -8.95 12.57
N SER A 300 -6.88 -10.04 11.86
CA SER A 300 -8.20 -10.60 11.56
C SER A 300 -8.75 -11.48 12.68
N ARG A 301 -7.94 -11.81 13.67
CA ARG A 301 -8.29 -12.61 14.86
C ARG A 301 -8.68 -11.70 16.03
#